data_acf5ad0921b96c146fc18cf087956763
#
_entry.id   acf5ad0921b96c146fc18cf087956763
#
_cell.length_a   1.000
_cell.length_b   1.000
_cell.length_c   1.000
_cell.angle_alpha   90.00
_cell.angle_beta   90.00
_cell.angle_gamma   90.00
#
_symmetry.space_group_name_H-M   'P 1'
#
loop_
_entity.id
_entity.type
_entity.pdbx_description
1 polymer ?
#
loop_
_entity_poly.entity_id
_entity_poly.type
_entity_poly.pdbx_seq_one_letter_code
_entity_poly.pdbx_strand_id
1 'polypeptide(L)'
;MSLFETVRSQMPVEIPSQLERMDNLWFKYRQFDQPIPQAVDNSQEQLQDLNFDVIVCGGTLGIFIASALQRRGWSVVVIEQGILRGRVQEWNISRKELNAFLELDLLTEAELEQAIATVYNAARVGVRGG
;
A
#
# COMPACT_ATOMS: atom_id res chain seq x y z
N MET A 1 29.69 -22.89 8.68
CA MET A 1 28.42 -22.05 8.72
C MET A 1 28.51 -21.07 7.58
N SER A 2 27.54 -21.04 6.69
CA SER A 2 27.54 -20.08 5.59
C SER A 2 27.26 -18.67 6.13
N LEU A 3 27.64 -17.62 5.39
CA LEU A 3 27.32 -16.24 5.76
C LEU A 3 25.80 -16.06 5.97
N PHE A 4 25.01 -16.74 5.14
CA PHE A 4 23.55 -16.74 5.23
C PHE A 4 23.07 -17.33 6.58
N GLU A 5 23.58 -18.45 7.02
CA GLU A 5 23.21 -19.05 8.30
C GLU A 5 23.60 -18.17 9.50
N THR A 6 24.76 -17.52 9.40
CA THR A 6 25.21 -16.58 10.44
C THR A 6 24.27 -15.37 10.53
N VAL A 7 23.91 -14.76 9.39
CA VAL A 7 22.98 -13.63 9.35
C VAL A 7 21.59 -14.05 9.85
N ARG A 8 21.11 -15.21 9.39
CA ARG A 8 19.81 -15.75 9.80
C ARG A 8 19.71 -15.98 11.30
N SER A 9 20.77 -16.48 11.94
CA SER A 9 20.77 -16.71 13.39
C SER A 9 20.74 -15.44 14.24
N GLN A 10 21.07 -14.30 13.65
CA GLN A 10 21.04 -12.97 14.30
C GLN A 10 19.74 -12.20 14.09
N MET A 11 18.83 -12.73 13.27
CA MET A 11 17.55 -12.09 12.99
C MET A 11 16.51 -12.39 14.08
N PRO A 12 15.57 -11.46 14.35
CA PRO A 12 14.37 -11.76 15.14
C PRO A 12 13.64 -12.99 14.62
N VAL A 13 13.04 -13.77 15.51
CA VAL A 13 12.43 -15.08 15.19
C VAL A 13 11.39 -15.03 14.05
N GLU A 14 10.69 -13.91 13.92
CA GLU A 14 9.66 -13.74 12.89
C GLU A 14 10.22 -13.50 11.49
N ILE A 15 11.40 -12.91 11.37
CA ILE A 15 11.99 -12.53 10.08
C ILE A 15 12.37 -13.74 9.21
N PRO A 16 13.02 -14.78 9.72
CA PRO A 16 13.35 -15.96 8.92
C PRO A 16 12.13 -16.62 8.26
N SER A 17 11.02 -16.72 8.98
CA SER A 17 9.78 -17.31 8.44
C SER A 17 9.16 -16.47 7.32
N GLN A 18 9.25 -15.15 7.43
CA GLN A 18 8.79 -14.24 6.37
C GLN A 18 9.67 -14.33 5.12
N LEU A 19 10.99 -14.42 5.29
CA LEU A 19 11.92 -14.61 4.18
C LEU A 19 11.68 -15.93 3.46
N GLU A 20 11.53 -17.04 4.20
CA GLU A 20 11.20 -18.35 3.62
C GLU A 20 9.87 -18.33 2.84
N ARG A 21 8.87 -17.63 3.36
CA ARG A 21 7.60 -17.42 2.64
C ARG A 21 7.81 -16.67 1.33
N MET A 22 8.62 -15.61 1.34
CA MET A 22 8.93 -14.82 0.14
C MET A 22 9.72 -15.64 -0.89
N ASP A 23 10.71 -16.40 -0.46
CA ASP A 23 11.49 -17.30 -1.32
C ASP A 23 10.59 -18.37 -1.96
N ASN A 24 9.69 -18.96 -1.19
CA ASN A 24 8.73 -19.94 -1.69
C ASN A 24 7.76 -19.35 -2.71
N LEU A 25 7.29 -18.11 -2.48
CA LEU A 25 6.47 -17.40 -3.44
C LEU A 25 7.27 -17.10 -4.73
N TRP A 26 8.49 -16.62 -4.59
CA TRP A 26 9.38 -16.34 -5.72
C TRP A 26 9.69 -17.60 -6.53
N PHE A 27 9.97 -18.72 -5.86
CA PHE A 27 10.20 -20.00 -6.50
C PHE A 27 8.97 -20.47 -7.29
N LYS A 28 7.76 -20.35 -6.71
CA LYS A 28 6.51 -20.64 -7.40
C LYS A 28 6.32 -19.76 -8.63
N TYR A 29 6.60 -18.46 -8.52
CA TYR A 29 6.51 -17.54 -9.65
C TYR A 29 7.48 -17.89 -10.78
N ARG A 30 8.69 -18.32 -10.48
CA ARG A 30 9.68 -18.72 -11.49
C ARG A 30 9.37 -20.04 -12.17
N GLN A 31 8.63 -20.92 -11.51
CA GLN A 31 8.19 -22.21 -12.06
C GLN A 31 6.79 -22.12 -12.68
N PHE A 32 6.30 -20.90 -12.91
CA PHE A 32 4.94 -20.68 -13.39
C PHE A 32 4.82 -21.12 -14.85
N ASP A 33 4.55 -22.41 -15.02
CA ASP A 33 4.28 -23.05 -16.33
C ASP A 33 2.76 -23.14 -16.59
N GLN A 34 1.96 -22.49 -15.75
CA GLN A 34 0.52 -22.44 -15.86
C GLN A 34 0.12 -21.22 -16.70
N PRO A 35 -0.87 -21.34 -17.58
CA PRO A 35 -1.42 -20.18 -18.27
C PRO A 35 -1.88 -19.15 -17.25
N ILE A 36 -1.52 -17.88 -17.46
CA ILE A 36 -1.95 -16.78 -16.60
C ILE A 36 -3.49 -16.82 -16.56
N PRO A 37 -4.10 -16.96 -15.37
CA PRO A 37 -5.55 -16.97 -15.28
C PRO A 37 -6.10 -15.68 -15.86
N GLN A 38 -7.16 -15.78 -16.64
CA GLN A 38 -7.85 -14.62 -17.18
C GLN A 38 -8.40 -13.82 -15.99
N ALA A 39 -7.78 -12.67 -15.72
CA ALA A 39 -8.17 -11.79 -14.62
C ALA A 39 -9.16 -10.69 -15.05
N VAL A 40 -9.38 -10.55 -16.35
CA VAL A 40 -10.27 -9.54 -16.91
C VAL A 40 -11.29 -10.23 -17.82
N ASP A 41 -12.55 -10.14 -17.47
CA ASP A 41 -13.67 -10.52 -18.32
C ASP A 41 -14.28 -9.28 -18.95
N ASN A 42 -14.42 -9.31 -20.28
CA ASN A 42 -15.14 -8.29 -21.02
C ASN A 42 -16.58 -8.77 -21.26
N SER A 43 -17.53 -8.21 -20.54
CA SER A 43 -18.95 -8.43 -20.77
C SER A 43 -19.60 -7.14 -21.23
N GLN A 44 -20.53 -7.24 -22.18
CA GLN A 44 -21.44 -6.16 -22.57
C GLN A 44 -22.74 -6.21 -21.77
N GLU A 45 -22.89 -7.19 -20.90
CA GLU A 45 -24.04 -7.29 -20.01
C GLU A 45 -23.98 -6.19 -18.96
N GLN A 46 -25.09 -5.52 -18.78
CA GLN A 46 -25.21 -4.49 -17.75
C GLN A 46 -25.20 -5.17 -16.38
N LEU A 47 -24.29 -4.75 -15.52
CA LEU A 47 -24.26 -5.22 -14.14
C LEU A 47 -25.57 -4.82 -13.44
N GLN A 48 -26.26 -5.82 -12.89
CA GLN A 48 -27.49 -5.63 -12.12
C GLN A 48 -27.16 -5.68 -10.63
N ASP A 49 -27.99 -5.04 -9.83
CA ASP A 49 -27.90 -5.05 -8.35
C ASP A 49 -26.56 -4.55 -7.78
N LEU A 50 -26.04 -3.47 -8.33
CA LEU A 50 -24.85 -2.81 -7.81
C LEU A 50 -25.17 -2.18 -6.45
N ASN A 51 -24.51 -2.64 -5.39
CA ASN A 51 -24.62 -2.08 -4.05
C ASN A 51 -23.64 -0.91 -3.80
N PHE A 52 -22.60 -0.80 -4.62
CA PHE A 52 -21.54 0.20 -4.52
C PHE A 52 -21.18 0.75 -5.91
N ASP A 53 -20.89 2.05 -5.94
CA ASP A 53 -20.41 2.71 -7.16
C ASP A 53 -18.94 2.43 -7.42
N VAL A 54 -18.15 2.27 -6.34
CA VAL A 54 -16.70 2.11 -6.40
C VAL A 54 -16.23 1.04 -5.41
N ILE A 55 -15.37 0.16 -5.86
CA ILE A 55 -14.64 -0.81 -5.04
C ILE A 55 -13.17 -0.43 -5.03
N VAL A 56 -12.61 -0.19 -3.85
CA VAL A 56 -11.19 0.09 -3.64
C VAL A 56 -10.52 -1.14 -3.05
N CYS A 57 -9.59 -1.73 -3.79
CA CYS A 57 -8.83 -2.91 -3.34
C CYS A 57 -7.52 -2.47 -2.70
N GLY A 58 -7.38 -2.73 -1.40
CA GLY A 58 -6.24 -2.33 -0.59
C GLY A 58 -6.47 -1.00 0.15
N GLY A 59 -6.40 -1.05 1.47
CA GLY A 59 -6.81 0.06 2.32
C GLY A 59 -5.71 1.04 2.71
N THR A 60 -4.42 0.73 2.52
CA THR A 60 -3.34 1.60 3.04
C THR A 60 -3.39 3.02 2.46
N LEU A 61 -3.27 3.17 1.14
CA LEU A 61 -3.48 4.44 0.42
C LEU A 61 -4.90 4.57 -0.10
N GLY A 62 -5.54 3.44 -0.38
CA GLY A 62 -6.90 3.38 -0.89
C GLY A 62 -7.92 4.04 0.01
N ILE A 63 -7.68 4.10 1.33
CA ILE A 63 -8.59 4.76 2.26
C ILE A 63 -8.75 6.27 1.97
N PHE A 64 -7.71 6.95 1.51
CA PHE A 64 -7.79 8.37 1.17
C PHE A 64 -8.66 8.59 -0.06
N ILE A 65 -8.48 7.75 -1.08
CA ILE A 65 -9.31 7.79 -2.29
C ILE A 65 -10.76 7.45 -1.97
N ALA A 66 -10.99 6.40 -1.19
CA ALA A 66 -12.33 5.99 -0.77
C ALA A 66 -13.03 7.10 0.01
N SER A 67 -12.34 7.73 0.96
CA SER A 67 -12.88 8.85 1.75
C SER A 67 -13.20 10.06 0.87
N ALA A 68 -12.31 10.41 -0.06
CA ALA A 68 -12.52 11.53 -0.96
C ALA A 68 -13.73 11.32 -1.90
N LEU A 69 -13.93 10.09 -2.37
CA LEU A 69 -15.08 9.73 -3.20
C LEU A 69 -16.37 9.71 -2.38
N GLN A 70 -16.35 9.14 -1.18
CA GLN A 70 -17.49 9.10 -0.29
C GLN A 70 -17.97 10.51 0.06
N ARG A 71 -17.06 11.44 0.35
CA ARG A 71 -17.39 12.86 0.60
C ARG A 71 -18.06 13.56 -0.60
N ARG A 72 -17.87 13.04 -1.80
CA ARG A 72 -18.53 13.48 -3.05
C ARG A 72 -19.84 12.75 -3.35
N GLY A 73 -20.31 11.93 -2.42
CA GLY A 73 -21.60 11.25 -2.52
C GLY A 73 -21.56 9.87 -3.19
N TRP A 74 -20.37 9.36 -3.50
CA TRP A 74 -20.24 8.01 -4.05
C TRP A 74 -20.41 6.95 -2.97
N SER A 75 -21.07 5.85 -3.30
CA SER A 75 -21.13 4.65 -2.47
C SER A 75 -19.85 3.84 -2.67
N VAL A 76 -19.00 3.79 -1.66
CA VAL A 76 -17.67 3.20 -1.78
C VAL A 76 -17.48 2.07 -0.79
N VAL A 77 -16.91 0.95 -1.26
CA VAL A 77 -16.44 -0.14 -0.40
C VAL A 77 -14.93 -0.30 -0.51
N VAL A 78 -14.28 -0.54 0.61
CA VAL A 78 -12.85 -0.86 0.68
C VAL A 78 -12.69 -2.32 1.04
N ILE A 79 -11.97 -3.07 0.20
CA ILE A 79 -11.62 -4.47 0.45
C ILE A 79 -10.15 -4.53 0.83
N GLU A 80 -9.88 -5.06 2.04
CA GLU A 80 -8.54 -5.24 2.57
C GLU A 80 -8.34 -6.70 3.02
N GLN A 81 -7.18 -7.26 2.70
CA GLN A 81 -6.85 -8.65 3.04
C GLN A 81 -6.68 -8.87 4.54
N GLY A 82 -6.28 -7.85 5.27
CA GLY A 82 -6.00 -7.91 6.70
C GLY A 82 -6.76 -6.86 7.49
N ILE A 83 -6.25 -6.53 8.65
CA ILE A 83 -6.79 -5.43 9.46
C ILE A 83 -6.46 -4.11 8.78
N LEU A 84 -7.47 -3.30 8.50
CA LEU A 84 -7.30 -1.96 7.96
C LEU A 84 -6.64 -1.07 9.01
N ARG A 85 -5.34 -0.88 8.85
CA ARG A 85 -4.54 0.02 9.70
C ARG A 85 -3.42 0.64 8.88
N GLY A 86 -2.96 1.80 9.30
CA GLY A 86 -1.77 2.45 8.74
C GLY A 86 -0.51 1.59 8.94
N ARG A 87 0.49 1.81 8.14
CA ARG A 87 1.83 1.24 8.36
C ARG A 87 2.50 1.95 9.52
N VAL A 88 3.31 1.21 10.28
CA VAL A 88 4.23 1.79 11.28
C VAL A 88 5.48 2.31 10.54
N GLN A 89 5.27 3.30 9.69
CA GLN A 89 6.31 3.86 8.83
C GLN A 89 5.92 5.29 8.46
N GLU A 90 6.84 6.21 8.61
CA GLU A 90 6.69 7.58 8.15
C GLU A 90 6.77 7.64 6.63
N TRP A 91 6.06 8.58 6.06
CA TRP A 91 6.10 8.89 4.63
C TRP A 91 6.85 10.20 4.40
N ASN A 92 7.83 10.14 3.52
CA ASN A 92 8.48 11.34 3.02
C ASN A 92 7.62 11.93 1.90
N ILE A 93 7.07 13.11 2.15
CA ILE A 93 6.16 13.78 1.24
C ILE A 93 6.44 15.28 1.26
N SER A 94 6.28 15.94 0.13
CA SER A 94 6.46 17.39 0.04
C SER A 94 5.22 18.15 0.55
N ARG A 95 5.41 19.38 1.03
CA ARG A 95 4.29 20.26 1.40
C ARG A 95 3.31 20.45 0.25
N LYS A 96 3.79 20.52 -0.97
CA LYS A 96 2.93 20.65 -2.15
C LYS A 96 2.00 19.44 -2.34
N GLU A 97 2.52 18.23 -2.11
CA GLU A 97 1.71 17.01 -2.21
C GLU A 97 0.71 16.90 -1.05
N LEU A 98 1.09 17.38 0.14
CA LEU A 98 0.19 17.42 1.29
C LEU A 98 -1.05 18.30 1.07
N ASN A 99 -0.96 19.34 0.21
CA ASN A 99 -2.11 20.19 -0.11
C ASN A 99 -3.28 19.40 -0.70
N ALA A 100 -3.03 18.26 -1.34
CA ALA A 100 -4.10 17.40 -1.84
C ALA A 100 -5.09 16.96 -0.74
N PHE A 101 -4.61 16.77 0.50
CA PHE A 101 -5.49 16.42 1.62
C PHE A 101 -6.43 17.56 2.01
N LEU A 102 -5.97 18.80 1.88
CA LEU A 102 -6.79 20.01 2.13
C LEU A 102 -7.76 20.24 0.98
N GLU A 103 -7.30 20.15 -0.27
CA GLU A 103 -8.13 20.34 -1.47
C GLU A 103 -9.24 19.28 -1.59
N LEU A 104 -9.03 18.10 -1.04
CA LEU A 104 -9.99 17.00 -1.01
C LEU A 104 -10.85 17.01 0.26
N ASP A 105 -10.68 17.98 1.14
CA ASP A 105 -11.36 18.11 2.44
C ASP A 105 -11.17 16.85 3.33
N LEU A 106 -10.06 16.15 3.16
CA LEU A 106 -9.75 14.96 3.96
C LEU A 106 -9.20 15.31 5.34
N LEU A 107 -8.47 16.39 5.44
CA LEU A 107 -7.91 16.95 6.67
C LEU A 107 -8.09 18.47 6.68
N THR A 108 -8.21 19.03 7.87
CA THR A 108 -8.03 20.44 8.11
C THR A 108 -6.54 20.80 8.20
N GLU A 109 -6.17 22.07 8.08
CA GLU A 109 -4.78 22.50 8.26
C GLU A 109 -4.22 22.09 9.63
N ALA A 110 -5.03 22.20 10.68
CA ALA A 110 -4.62 21.83 12.03
C ALA A 110 -4.33 20.32 12.16
N GLU A 111 -5.18 19.47 11.57
CA GLU A 111 -4.98 18.02 11.56
C GLU A 111 -3.78 17.64 10.70
N LEU A 112 -3.57 18.32 9.56
CA LEU A 112 -2.42 18.10 8.72
C LEU A 112 -1.12 18.42 9.45
N GLU A 113 -1.03 19.56 10.15
CA GLU A 113 0.14 19.91 10.94
C GLU A 113 0.40 18.92 12.09
N GLN A 114 -0.65 18.37 12.71
CA GLN A 114 -0.51 17.33 13.74
C GLN A 114 0.00 16.00 13.18
N ALA A 115 -0.30 15.70 11.92
CA ALA A 115 0.16 14.47 11.27
C ALA A 115 1.64 14.52 10.84
N ILE A 116 2.26 15.70 10.82
CA ILE A 116 3.65 15.88 10.42
C ILE A 116 4.56 15.56 11.60
N ALA A 117 5.29 14.45 11.52
CA ALA A 117 6.21 14.04 12.57
C ALA A 117 7.48 14.91 12.60
N THR A 118 8.00 15.31 11.45
CA THR A 118 9.20 16.16 11.33
C THR A 118 9.25 16.85 9.97
N VAL A 119 9.94 17.98 9.94
CA VAL A 119 10.21 18.74 8.72
C VAL A 119 11.71 18.80 8.52
N TYR A 120 12.19 18.49 7.32
CA TYR A 120 13.59 18.58 6.95
C TYR A 120 13.76 19.30 5.61
N ASN A 121 14.88 19.99 5.46
CA ASN A 121 15.26 20.63 4.20
C ASN A 121 16.20 19.73 3.42
N ALA A 122 15.95 19.59 2.13
CA ALA A 122 16.79 18.94 1.13
C ALA A 122 17.47 17.63 1.59
N ALA A 123 16.80 16.51 1.39
CA ALA A 123 17.45 15.20 1.47
C ALA A 123 18.37 14.99 0.26
N ARG A 124 19.64 14.67 0.52
CA ARG A 124 20.56 14.21 -0.50
C ARG A 124 20.74 12.71 -0.37
N VAL A 125 20.22 11.95 -1.32
CA VAL A 125 20.42 10.51 -1.40
C VAL A 125 21.55 10.24 -2.39
N GLY A 126 22.61 9.60 -1.94
CA GLY A 126 23.72 9.16 -2.77
C GLY A 126 23.94 7.66 -2.60
N VAL A 127 24.00 6.91 -3.71
CA VAL A 127 24.44 5.52 -3.68
C VAL A 127 25.96 5.52 -3.83
N ARG A 128 26.66 5.01 -2.83
CA ARG A 128 28.13 4.88 -2.85
C ARG A 128 28.47 3.63 -3.65
N GLY A 129 29.12 3.82 -4.79
CA GLY A 129 29.61 2.72 -5.61
C GLY A 129 29.11 2.77 -7.06
N GLY A 130 29.73 3.59 -7.83
CA GLY A 130 29.86 3.54 -9.26
C GLY A 130 31.32 3.70 -9.56
#